data_8de3df1959564fc29e1133f9fe9123ac
#
_entry.id   8de3df1959564fc29e1133f9fe9123ac
#
_cell.length_a   1.000
_cell.length_b   1.000
_cell.length_c   1.000
_cell.angle_alpha   90.00
_cell.angle_beta   90.00
_cell.angle_gamma   90.00
#
_symmetry.space_group_name_H-M   'P 1'
#
loop_
_entity.id
_entity.type
_entity.pdbx_description
1 polymer ?
#
loop_
_entity_poly.entity_id
_entity_poly.type
_entity_poly.pdbx_seq_one_letter_code
_entity_poly.pdbx_strand_id
1 'polypeptide(L)'
;MRRVAEGKAGSVNIGFTAASSYSYVPELVAACRQQLPDVELILKEMVSGDQLKRLGAGEIDIGLLRPPIPRSGLQFFRVKAERMIAAVPAGHKLAQSTTISLQDLAAEPFIAYAPYEARYFHDLLVELFSRAALAPVYVQHLAQIHSILAIVQAGVGVALVPEAAEKLQFSGVALRPLTDPQQRTAELYFVWRDDNDNPLLPVIGSIARDLAGDARAIQSMDRSIQQLVCRDP
;
A
#
# COMPACT_ATOMS: atom_id res chain seq x y z
N MET A 1 28.77 -20.78 -9.34
CA MET A 1 27.58 -21.63 -9.19
C MET A 1 27.14 -21.86 -7.73
N ARG A 2 28.04 -22.23 -6.80
CA ARG A 2 27.67 -22.53 -5.39
C ARG A 2 26.98 -21.36 -4.65
N ARG A 3 27.45 -20.10 -4.79
CA ARG A 3 26.85 -18.92 -4.12
C ARG A 3 25.43 -18.58 -4.61
N VAL A 4 25.10 -18.92 -5.85
CA VAL A 4 23.74 -18.74 -6.40
C VAL A 4 22.78 -19.77 -5.79
N ALA A 5 23.21 -21.04 -5.70
CA ALA A 5 22.43 -22.11 -5.08
C ALA A 5 22.23 -21.91 -3.55
N GLU A 6 23.15 -21.17 -2.90
CA GLU A 6 23.08 -20.82 -1.47
C GLU A 6 22.23 -19.54 -1.22
N GLY A 7 21.60 -18.93 -2.25
CA GLY A 7 20.81 -17.70 -2.09
C GLY A 7 21.65 -16.47 -1.72
N LYS A 8 22.93 -16.43 -2.12
CA LYS A 8 23.86 -15.32 -1.80
C LYS A 8 24.24 -14.47 -3.00
N ALA A 9 23.87 -14.87 -4.22
CA ALA A 9 24.10 -14.12 -5.46
C ALA A 9 23.02 -14.48 -6.46
N GLY A 10 22.71 -13.55 -7.36
CA GLY A 10 21.69 -13.70 -8.40
C GLY A 10 20.86 -12.45 -8.56
N SER A 11 19.72 -12.57 -9.24
CA SER A 11 18.78 -11.45 -9.42
C SER A 11 17.37 -11.83 -8.98
N VAL A 12 16.61 -10.82 -8.51
CA VAL A 12 15.20 -10.95 -8.14
C VAL A 12 14.41 -9.80 -8.75
N ASN A 13 13.36 -10.14 -9.50
CA ASN A 13 12.44 -9.17 -10.07
C ASN A 13 11.31 -8.87 -9.08
N ILE A 14 11.21 -7.61 -8.64
CA ILE A 14 10.24 -7.17 -7.64
C ILE A 14 9.28 -6.17 -8.28
N GLY A 15 8.00 -6.55 -8.39
CA GLY A 15 6.91 -5.64 -8.71
C GLY A 15 6.49 -4.85 -7.47
N PHE A 16 6.14 -3.57 -7.62
CA PHE A 16 5.66 -2.76 -6.52
C PHE A 16 4.70 -1.67 -6.99
N THR A 17 3.82 -1.21 -6.11
CA THR A 17 2.92 -0.09 -6.41
C THR A 17 3.58 1.25 -6.06
N ALA A 18 3.27 2.31 -6.81
CA ALA A 18 3.79 3.66 -6.54
C ALA A 18 3.62 4.09 -5.07
N ALA A 19 2.47 3.79 -4.45
CA ALA A 19 2.22 4.10 -3.04
C ALA A 19 3.19 3.41 -2.08
N SER A 20 3.67 2.20 -2.40
CA SER A 20 4.63 1.47 -1.56
C SER A 20 6.05 2.02 -1.65
N SER A 21 6.37 2.80 -2.71
CA SER A 21 7.68 3.46 -2.86
C SER A 21 7.91 4.58 -1.83
N TYR A 22 6.85 5.07 -1.20
CA TYR A 22 6.96 6.09 -0.14
C TYR A 22 7.15 5.47 1.26
N SER A 23 6.96 4.15 1.41
CA SER A 23 7.02 3.50 2.72
C SER A 23 7.93 2.28 2.74
N TYR A 24 7.44 1.15 2.29
CA TYR A 24 8.04 -0.16 2.53
C TYR A 24 9.17 -0.52 1.55
N VAL A 25 9.05 -0.15 0.27
CA VAL A 25 10.04 -0.52 -0.77
C VAL A 25 11.44 -0.03 -0.45
N PRO A 26 11.66 1.25 -0.05
CA PRO A 26 13.00 1.73 0.30
C PRO A 26 13.61 0.98 1.50
N GLU A 27 12.79 0.64 2.49
CA GLU A 27 13.21 -0.10 3.69
C GLU A 27 13.67 -1.52 3.31
N LEU A 28 12.88 -2.22 2.47
CA LEU A 28 13.22 -3.56 1.96
C LEU A 28 14.50 -3.53 1.13
N VAL A 29 14.63 -2.58 0.20
CA VAL A 29 15.81 -2.44 -0.66
C VAL A 29 17.06 -2.18 0.16
N ALA A 30 16.99 -1.27 1.14
CA ALA A 30 18.11 -0.96 2.03
C ALA A 30 18.55 -2.18 2.85
N ALA A 31 17.61 -2.91 3.44
CA ALA A 31 17.89 -4.13 4.20
C ALA A 31 18.49 -5.25 3.33
N CYS A 32 17.94 -5.46 2.12
CA CYS A 32 18.49 -6.42 1.17
C CYS A 32 19.90 -6.03 0.73
N ARG A 33 20.16 -4.77 0.42
CA ARG A 33 21.52 -4.29 0.07
C ARG A 33 22.54 -4.55 1.16
N GLN A 34 22.13 -4.39 2.41
CA GLN A 34 23.00 -4.59 3.58
C GLN A 34 23.30 -6.08 3.82
N GLN A 35 22.28 -6.94 3.69
CA GLN A 35 22.39 -8.38 4.03
C GLN A 35 22.80 -9.25 2.83
N LEU A 36 22.50 -8.80 1.60
CA LEU A 36 22.70 -9.52 0.35
C LEU A 36 23.41 -8.64 -0.69
N PRO A 37 24.67 -8.21 -0.45
CA PRO A 37 25.36 -7.23 -1.30
C PRO A 37 25.61 -7.70 -2.73
N ASP A 38 25.64 -9.02 -2.98
CA ASP A 38 25.87 -9.62 -4.29
C ASP A 38 24.56 -10.00 -5.02
N VAL A 39 23.39 -9.58 -4.50
CA VAL A 39 22.08 -9.81 -5.11
C VAL A 39 21.62 -8.55 -5.85
N GLU A 40 21.24 -8.71 -7.10
CA GLU A 40 20.64 -7.66 -7.91
C GLU A 40 19.12 -7.64 -7.68
N LEU A 41 18.60 -6.52 -7.21
CA LEU A 41 17.17 -6.27 -7.11
C LEU A 41 16.69 -5.47 -8.33
N ILE A 42 15.87 -6.10 -9.16
CA ILE A 42 15.28 -5.48 -10.36
C ILE A 42 13.87 -4.99 -9.99
N LEU A 43 13.74 -3.68 -9.78
CA LEU A 43 12.51 -3.04 -9.32
C LEU A 43 11.64 -2.62 -10.51
N LYS A 44 10.35 -2.98 -10.49
CA LYS A 44 9.39 -2.68 -11.57
C LYS A 44 8.12 -2.07 -10.97
N GLU A 45 7.92 -0.78 -11.18
CA GLU A 45 6.70 -0.10 -10.74
C GLU A 45 5.52 -0.47 -11.64
N MET A 46 4.42 -0.95 -11.04
CA MET A 46 3.18 -1.29 -11.74
C MET A 46 2.01 -1.42 -10.77
N VAL A 47 0.79 -1.34 -11.27
CA VAL A 47 -0.43 -1.55 -10.46
C VAL A 47 -0.59 -3.01 -10.04
N SER A 48 -1.33 -3.26 -8.94
CA SER A 48 -1.47 -4.61 -8.35
C SER A 48 -2.00 -5.66 -9.35
N GLY A 49 -2.94 -5.29 -10.21
CA GLY A 49 -3.48 -6.19 -11.23
C GLY A 49 -2.45 -6.66 -12.26
N ASP A 50 -1.52 -5.78 -12.65
CA ASP A 50 -0.45 -6.15 -13.57
C ASP A 50 0.65 -6.96 -12.87
N GLN A 51 0.90 -6.70 -11.59
CA GLN A 51 1.78 -7.55 -10.78
C GLN A 51 1.26 -8.99 -10.72
N LEU A 52 -0.05 -9.17 -10.47
CA LEU A 52 -0.67 -10.52 -10.44
C LEU A 52 -0.51 -11.25 -11.77
N LYS A 53 -0.71 -10.58 -12.91
CA LYS A 53 -0.50 -11.17 -14.24
C LYS A 53 0.94 -11.60 -14.44
N ARG A 54 1.90 -10.71 -14.09
CA ARG A 54 3.34 -10.96 -14.26
C ARG A 54 3.89 -11.99 -13.28
N LEU A 55 3.35 -12.07 -12.05
CA LEU A 55 3.62 -13.19 -11.13
C LEU A 55 3.19 -14.51 -11.78
N GLY A 56 1.96 -14.59 -12.30
CA GLY A 56 1.45 -15.79 -12.98
C GLY A 56 2.28 -16.20 -14.19
N ALA A 57 2.82 -15.23 -14.95
CA ALA A 57 3.70 -15.45 -16.09
C ALA A 57 5.17 -15.74 -15.70
N GLY A 58 5.57 -15.61 -14.44
CA GLY A 58 6.96 -15.76 -14.00
C GLY A 58 7.89 -14.60 -14.40
N GLU A 59 7.34 -13.46 -14.79
CA GLU A 59 8.10 -12.27 -15.19
C GLU A 59 8.60 -11.43 -14.01
N ILE A 60 7.99 -11.61 -12.83
CA ILE A 60 8.44 -11.11 -11.55
C ILE A 60 8.43 -12.25 -10.53
N ASP A 61 9.36 -12.21 -9.58
CA ASP A 61 9.50 -13.19 -8.51
C ASP A 61 8.63 -12.82 -7.30
N ILE A 62 8.57 -11.53 -7.00
CA ILE A 62 7.91 -10.95 -5.84
C ILE A 62 6.99 -9.82 -6.29
N GLY A 63 5.79 -9.76 -5.72
CA GLY A 63 4.89 -8.62 -5.81
C GLY A 63 4.73 -7.94 -4.45
N LEU A 64 4.91 -6.62 -4.40
CA LEU A 64 4.50 -5.78 -3.28
C LEU A 64 3.21 -5.08 -3.69
N LEU A 65 2.09 -5.72 -3.41
CA LEU A 65 0.79 -5.35 -3.95
C LEU A 65 -0.31 -5.27 -2.89
N ARG A 66 -1.41 -4.67 -3.28
CA ARG A 66 -2.57 -4.47 -2.42
C ARG A 66 -3.71 -5.43 -2.80
N PRO A 67 -4.57 -5.81 -1.85
CA PRO A 67 -5.72 -6.69 -2.10
C PRO A 67 -6.64 -6.18 -3.24
N PRO A 68 -7.48 -7.04 -3.82
CA PRO A 68 -7.65 -8.46 -3.52
C PRO A 68 -6.53 -9.32 -4.12
N ILE A 69 -6.12 -10.38 -3.40
CA ILE A 69 -5.09 -11.32 -3.81
C ILE A 69 -5.73 -12.71 -3.96
N PRO A 70 -5.72 -13.30 -5.16
CA PRO A 70 -6.17 -14.67 -5.36
C PRO A 70 -5.34 -15.65 -4.51
N ARG A 71 -6.00 -16.66 -3.94
CA ARG A 71 -5.31 -17.67 -3.12
C ARG A 71 -4.70 -18.82 -3.94
N SER A 72 -5.25 -19.07 -5.12
CA SER A 72 -4.78 -20.18 -5.96
C SER A 72 -3.42 -19.87 -6.55
N GLY A 73 -2.44 -20.73 -6.27
CA GLY A 73 -1.08 -20.67 -6.82
C GLY A 73 -0.21 -19.54 -6.29
N LEU A 74 -0.67 -18.80 -5.27
CA LEU A 74 0.07 -17.70 -4.66
C LEU A 74 0.22 -17.89 -3.15
N GLN A 75 1.41 -17.56 -2.65
CA GLN A 75 1.69 -17.40 -1.23
C GLN A 75 1.83 -15.92 -0.92
N PHE A 76 1.40 -15.51 0.27
CA PHE A 76 1.50 -14.11 0.66
C PHE A 76 1.46 -13.92 2.18
N PHE A 77 2.02 -12.81 2.62
CA PHE A 77 1.85 -12.30 3.98
C PHE A 77 1.82 -10.77 3.97
N ARG A 78 1.15 -10.19 4.97
CA ARG A 78 1.05 -8.74 5.08
C ARG A 78 2.35 -8.16 5.61
N VAL A 79 2.88 -7.14 4.93
CA VAL A 79 4.11 -6.43 5.32
C VAL A 79 3.85 -5.05 5.90
N LYS A 80 2.71 -4.44 5.60
CA LYS A 80 2.36 -3.12 6.12
C LYS A 80 0.86 -2.96 6.26
N ALA A 81 0.44 -2.24 7.31
CA ALA A 81 -0.90 -1.69 7.47
C ALA A 81 -0.74 -0.21 7.87
N GLU A 82 -1.31 0.69 7.08
CA GLU A 82 -1.16 2.14 7.23
C GLU A 82 -2.53 2.76 7.47
N ARG A 83 -2.62 3.72 8.39
CA ARG A 83 -3.84 4.50 8.57
C ARG A 83 -4.06 5.41 7.35
N MET A 84 -5.32 5.71 7.08
CA MET A 84 -5.68 6.79 6.17
C MET A 84 -5.73 8.10 6.96
N ILE A 85 -5.16 9.15 6.40
CA ILE A 85 -5.12 10.48 7.01
C ILE A 85 -5.72 11.51 6.06
N ALA A 86 -6.32 12.55 6.61
CA ALA A 86 -6.88 13.66 5.85
C ALA A 86 -5.76 14.53 5.28
N ALA A 87 -5.90 14.92 4.01
CA ALA A 87 -5.09 15.91 3.34
C ALA A 87 -5.96 17.12 3.00
N VAL A 88 -5.61 18.27 3.54
CA VAL A 88 -6.37 19.53 3.32
C VAL A 88 -5.41 20.66 2.93
N PRO A 89 -5.84 21.68 2.18
CA PRO A 89 -5.00 22.84 1.89
C PRO A 89 -4.52 23.49 3.21
N ALA A 90 -3.26 23.92 3.30
CA ALA A 90 -2.70 24.49 4.53
C ALA A 90 -3.48 25.71 5.05
N GLY A 91 -4.11 26.50 4.16
CA GLY A 91 -4.96 27.63 4.50
C GLY A 91 -6.43 27.27 4.79
N HIS A 92 -6.81 25.99 4.71
CA HIS A 92 -8.20 25.58 4.93
C HIS A 92 -8.57 25.60 6.42
N LYS A 93 -9.86 25.87 6.76
CA LYS A 93 -10.34 25.86 8.16
C LYS A 93 -10.03 24.55 8.90
N LEU A 94 -10.15 23.40 8.23
CA LEU A 94 -9.84 22.09 8.80
C LEU A 94 -8.34 21.89 9.10
N ALA A 95 -7.44 22.66 8.51
CA ALA A 95 -6.00 22.55 8.80
C ALA A 95 -5.65 22.99 10.22
N GLN A 96 -6.54 23.78 10.89
CA GLN A 96 -6.34 24.20 12.28
C GLN A 96 -6.71 23.12 13.30
N SER A 97 -7.45 22.09 12.88
CA SER A 97 -7.85 20.98 13.74
C SER A 97 -6.70 20.00 13.95
N THR A 98 -6.60 19.41 15.13
CA THR A 98 -5.63 18.34 15.42
C THR A 98 -6.02 17.01 14.78
N THR A 99 -7.32 16.77 14.65
CA THR A 99 -7.94 15.60 14.00
C THR A 99 -9.13 16.05 13.16
N ILE A 100 -9.49 15.27 12.13
CA ILE A 100 -10.60 15.57 11.21
C ILE A 100 -11.51 14.34 11.16
N SER A 101 -12.84 14.55 11.15
CA SER A 101 -13.80 13.46 10.98
C SER A 101 -14.10 13.18 9.51
N LEU A 102 -14.61 11.98 9.21
CA LEU A 102 -15.12 11.67 7.87
C LEU A 102 -16.29 12.58 7.47
N GLN A 103 -17.09 13.03 8.45
CA GLN A 103 -18.19 13.95 8.22
C GLN A 103 -17.70 15.34 7.78
N ASP A 104 -16.62 15.85 8.40
CA ASP A 104 -16.01 17.11 7.99
C ASP A 104 -15.50 17.05 6.55
N LEU A 105 -14.87 15.92 6.18
CA LEU A 105 -14.37 15.72 4.82
C LEU A 105 -15.50 15.56 3.79
N ALA A 106 -16.57 14.86 4.14
CA ALA A 106 -17.72 14.67 3.25
C ALA A 106 -18.48 15.97 2.95
N ALA A 107 -18.34 16.99 3.80
CA ALA A 107 -18.93 18.30 3.61
C ALA A 107 -18.13 19.22 2.66
N GLU A 108 -16.93 18.81 2.26
CA GLU A 108 -16.05 19.58 1.37
C GLU A 108 -15.93 18.90 -0.02
N PRO A 109 -15.56 19.67 -1.07
CA PRO A 109 -15.19 19.08 -2.36
C PRO A 109 -14.10 18.03 -2.16
N PHE A 110 -14.34 16.79 -2.63
CA PHE A 110 -13.48 15.66 -2.33
C PHE A 110 -12.72 15.15 -3.57
N ILE A 111 -11.42 14.99 -3.46
CA ILE A 111 -10.54 14.41 -4.48
C ILE A 111 -10.38 12.93 -4.17
N ALA A 112 -10.92 12.08 -5.05
CA ALA A 112 -10.93 10.63 -4.89
C ALA A 112 -9.82 9.93 -5.68
N TYR A 113 -9.62 8.65 -5.42
CA TYR A 113 -8.80 7.79 -6.24
C TYR A 113 -9.55 7.34 -7.49
N ALA A 114 -8.82 7.22 -8.62
CA ALA A 114 -9.35 6.73 -9.87
C ALA A 114 -9.79 5.25 -9.73
N PRO A 115 -11.01 4.89 -10.20
CA PRO A 115 -11.61 3.57 -9.92
C PRO A 115 -10.89 2.40 -10.61
N TYR A 116 -10.14 2.65 -11.67
CA TYR A 116 -9.43 1.61 -12.41
C TYR A 116 -7.95 1.54 -12.04
N GLU A 117 -7.23 2.67 -12.12
CA GLU A 117 -5.78 2.76 -11.93
C GLU A 117 -5.38 2.68 -10.45
N ALA A 118 -6.25 3.13 -9.55
CA ALA A 118 -6.03 3.11 -8.09
C ALA A 118 -7.15 2.37 -7.35
N ARG A 119 -7.67 1.31 -7.96
CA ARG A 119 -8.87 0.58 -7.53
C ARG A 119 -8.90 0.26 -6.04
N TYR A 120 -7.80 -0.24 -5.49
CA TYR A 120 -7.73 -0.57 -4.06
C TYR A 120 -8.08 0.61 -3.15
N PHE A 121 -7.46 1.76 -3.39
CA PHE A 121 -7.74 2.98 -2.61
C PHE A 121 -9.12 3.54 -2.89
N HIS A 122 -9.59 3.47 -4.14
CA HIS A 122 -10.95 3.85 -4.49
C HIS A 122 -11.97 3.04 -3.68
N ASP A 123 -11.87 1.70 -3.72
CA ASP A 123 -12.80 0.80 -3.03
C ASP A 123 -12.71 1.00 -1.50
N LEU A 124 -11.51 1.22 -0.95
CA LEU A 124 -11.30 1.53 0.47
C LEU A 124 -12.03 2.83 0.88
N LEU A 125 -11.96 3.90 0.08
CA LEU A 125 -12.67 5.15 0.36
C LEU A 125 -14.18 4.98 0.27
N VAL A 126 -14.67 4.31 -0.77
CA VAL A 126 -16.10 4.02 -0.93
C VAL A 126 -16.63 3.25 0.29
N GLU A 127 -15.90 2.26 0.76
CA GLU A 127 -16.27 1.50 1.97
C GLU A 127 -16.27 2.39 3.22
N LEU A 128 -15.23 3.23 3.44
CA LEU A 128 -15.14 4.10 4.60
C LEU A 128 -16.33 5.06 4.69
N PHE A 129 -16.66 5.74 3.61
CA PHE A 129 -17.79 6.67 3.58
C PHE A 129 -19.14 5.96 3.65
N SER A 130 -19.29 4.83 2.95
CA SER A 130 -20.53 4.04 3.00
C SER A 130 -20.85 3.52 4.41
N ARG A 131 -19.84 3.03 5.14
CA ARG A 131 -20.01 2.57 6.53
C ARG A 131 -20.40 3.70 7.49
N ALA A 132 -19.96 4.92 7.19
CA ALA A 132 -20.32 6.12 7.93
C ALA A 132 -21.67 6.73 7.48
N ALA A 133 -22.36 6.12 6.50
CA ALA A 133 -23.56 6.66 5.85
C ALA A 133 -23.34 8.07 5.27
N LEU A 134 -22.15 8.34 4.74
CA LEU A 134 -21.76 9.63 4.16
C LEU A 134 -21.58 9.50 2.63
N ALA A 135 -21.91 10.58 1.91
CA ALA A 135 -21.78 10.66 0.45
C ALA A 135 -21.02 11.94 0.05
N PRO A 136 -19.69 11.93 -0.01
CA PRO A 136 -18.91 13.11 -0.39
C PRO A 136 -19.15 13.48 -1.86
N VAL A 137 -19.00 14.77 -2.18
CA VAL A 137 -19.07 15.27 -3.55
C VAL A 137 -17.68 15.13 -4.19
N TYR A 138 -17.51 14.13 -5.06
CA TYR A 138 -16.27 13.91 -5.79
C TYR A 138 -16.11 14.94 -6.91
N VAL A 139 -15.04 15.75 -6.84
CA VAL A 139 -14.73 16.78 -7.84
C VAL A 139 -13.61 16.36 -8.80
N GLN A 140 -12.75 15.44 -8.38
CA GLN A 140 -11.67 14.89 -9.20
C GLN A 140 -11.38 13.43 -8.84
N HIS A 141 -10.83 12.66 -9.82
CA HIS A 141 -10.35 11.30 -9.62
C HIS A 141 -8.92 11.18 -10.15
N LEU A 142 -7.98 10.78 -9.30
CA LEU A 142 -6.54 10.71 -9.61
C LEU A 142 -5.96 9.38 -9.16
N ALA A 143 -4.97 8.88 -9.89
CA ALA A 143 -4.36 7.57 -9.61
C ALA A 143 -3.23 7.63 -8.58
N GLN A 144 -2.54 8.77 -8.47
CA GLN A 144 -1.29 8.88 -7.73
C GLN A 144 -1.39 9.84 -6.55
N ILE A 145 -0.83 9.44 -5.39
CA ILE A 145 -0.86 10.23 -4.15
C ILE A 145 -0.25 11.62 -4.35
N HIS A 146 0.90 11.71 -5.02
CA HIS A 146 1.55 13.00 -5.27
C HIS A 146 0.68 13.94 -6.12
N SER A 147 -0.05 13.41 -7.11
CA SER A 147 -1.00 14.20 -7.91
C SER A 147 -2.19 14.67 -7.08
N ILE A 148 -2.72 13.80 -6.19
CA ILE A 148 -3.79 14.16 -5.25
C ILE A 148 -3.31 15.31 -4.36
N LEU A 149 -2.13 15.20 -3.74
CA LEU A 149 -1.58 16.23 -2.87
C LEU A 149 -1.33 17.55 -3.61
N ALA A 150 -0.87 17.50 -4.87
CA ALA A 150 -0.69 18.70 -5.69
C ALA A 150 -2.02 19.43 -5.95
N ILE A 151 -3.10 18.70 -6.22
CA ILE A 151 -4.43 19.27 -6.45
C ILE A 151 -5.06 19.77 -5.14
N VAL A 152 -4.83 19.07 -4.01
CA VAL A 152 -5.16 19.57 -2.66
C VAL A 152 -4.44 20.90 -2.39
N GLN A 153 -3.13 20.96 -2.65
CA GLN A 153 -2.32 22.18 -2.48
C GLN A 153 -2.88 23.36 -3.30
N ALA A 154 -3.41 23.08 -4.49
CA ALA A 154 -4.04 24.09 -5.34
C ALA A 154 -5.41 24.58 -4.82
N GLY A 155 -5.93 24.02 -3.71
CA GLY A 155 -7.19 24.45 -3.09
C GLY A 155 -8.44 23.91 -3.78
N VAL A 156 -8.33 22.89 -4.64
CA VAL A 156 -9.47 22.32 -5.38
C VAL A 156 -10.40 21.51 -4.47
N GLY A 157 -9.86 20.92 -3.41
CA GLY A 157 -10.62 20.10 -2.46
C GLY A 157 -9.75 19.45 -1.41
N VAL A 158 -10.38 18.54 -0.67
CA VAL A 158 -9.72 17.71 0.37
C VAL A 158 -9.60 16.27 -0.09
N ALA A 159 -8.75 15.48 0.57
CA ALA A 159 -8.57 14.08 0.22
C ALA A 159 -8.29 13.20 1.45
N LEU A 160 -8.35 11.88 1.28
CA LEU A 160 -7.78 10.89 2.19
C LEU A 160 -6.61 10.20 1.50
N VAL A 161 -5.48 10.12 2.19
CA VAL A 161 -4.25 9.49 1.69
C VAL A 161 -3.67 8.54 2.76
N PRO A 162 -2.89 7.51 2.41
CA PRO A 162 -2.20 6.71 3.41
C PRO A 162 -1.15 7.54 4.15
N GLU A 163 -0.90 7.21 5.42
CA GLU A 163 0.04 7.90 6.31
C GLU A 163 1.45 8.06 5.71
N ALA A 164 1.88 7.14 4.84
CA ALA A 164 3.13 7.26 4.08
C ALA A 164 3.24 8.54 3.25
N ALA A 165 2.11 9.20 2.92
CA ALA A 165 2.09 10.48 2.21
C ALA A 165 2.82 11.60 2.96
N GLU A 166 2.99 11.49 4.30
CA GLU A 166 3.77 12.43 5.10
C GLU A 166 5.22 12.55 4.62
N LYS A 167 5.78 11.46 4.10
CA LYS A 167 7.16 11.44 3.56
C LYS A 167 7.33 12.32 2.31
N LEU A 168 6.24 12.69 1.62
CA LEU A 168 6.28 13.56 0.44
C LEU A 168 6.43 15.05 0.76
N GLN A 169 6.19 15.48 2.00
CA GLN A 169 6.44 16.83 2.52
C GLN A 169 5.89 17.97 1.64
N PHE A 170 4.62 17.90 1.23
CA PHE A 170 3.97 19.00 0.50
C PHE A 170 3.70 20.19 1.43
N SER A 171 4.46 21.27 1.27
CA SER A 171 4.41 22.45 2.16
C SER A 171 3.05 23.17 2.19
N GLY A 172 2.28 23.07 1.11
CA GLY A 172 0.94 23.67 0.99
C GLY A 172 -0.22 22.77 1.43
N VAL A 173 0.08 21.59 2.01
CA VAL A 173 -0.91 20.61 2.47
C VAL A 173 -0.72 20.34 3.95
N ALA A 174 -1.80 20.45 4.73
CA ALA A 174 -1.84 19.97 6.10
C ALA A 174 -2.37 18.53 6.13
N LEU A 175 -1.58 17.63 6.69
CA LEU A 175 -1.97 16.24 6.94
C LEU A 175 -2.46 16.10 8.37
N ARG A 176 -3.63 15.45 8.57
CA ARG A 176 -4.26 15.31 9.88
C ARG A 176 -4.81 13.91 10.08
N PRO A 177 -4.61 13.31 11.26
CA PRO A 177 -5.24 12.03 11.60
C PRO A 177 -6.76 12.12 11.56
N LEU A 178 -7.43 11.02 11.25
CA LEU A 178 -8.88 10.93 11.42
C LEU A 178 -9.23 10.72 12.90
N THR A 179 -10.41 11.22 13.31
CA THR A 179 -10.94 11.02 14.67
C THR A 179 -11.32 9.58 14.97
N ASP A 180 -11.60 8.74 13.94
CA ASP A 180 -11.95 7.35 14.12
C ASP A 180 -10.69 6.46 14.29
N PRO A 181 -10.43 5.94 15.51
CA PRO A 181 -9.27 5.06 15.75
C PRO A 181 -9.45 3.64 15.17
N GLN A 182 -10.68 3.24 14.81
CA GLN A 182 -11.02 1.92 14.28
C GLN A 182 -11.16 1.91 12.74
N GLN A 183 -10.69 2.97 12.08
CA GLN A 183 -10.71 3.02 10.63
C GLN A 183 -9.96 1.85 10.00
N ARG A 184 -10.44 1.40 8.84
CA ARG A 184 -9.71 0.41 8.04
C ARG A 184 -8.36 0.97 7.62
N THR A 185 -7.34 0.13 7.70
CA THR A 185 -5.98 0.45 7.27
C THR A 185 -5.78 0.10 5.79
N ALA A 186 -4.91 0.84 5.15
CA ALA A 186 -4.41 0.48 3.83
C ALA A 186 -3.33 -0.60 3.98
N GLU A 187 -3.57 -1.77 3.43
CA GLU A 187 -2.70 -2.94 3.60
C GLU A 187 -1.79 -3.14 2.38
N LEU A 188 -0.57 -3.62 2.62
CA LEU A 188 0.40 -4.03 1.62
C LEU A 188 0.87 -5.45 1.92
N TYR A 189 0.96 -6.27 0.88
CA TYR A 189 1.34 -7.66 0.98
C TYR A 189 2.58 -7.97 0.15
N PHE A 190 3.42 -8.86 0.68
CA PHE A 190 4.49 -9.53 -0.04
C PHE A 190 3.91 -10.81 -0.62
N VAL A 191 3.97 -10.98 -1.94
CA VAL A 191 3.29 -12.04 -2.69
C VAL A 191 4.27 -12.71 -3.64
N TRP A 192 4.22 -14.04 -3.74
CA TRP A 192 5.01 -14.83 -4.71
C TRP A 192 4.23 -16.06 -5.16
N ARG A 193 4.65 -16.68 -6.25
CA ARG A 193 4.07 -17.97 -6.68
C ARG A 193 4.55 -19.09 -5.77
N ASP A 194 3.68 -20.03 -5.46
CA ASP A 194 3.99 -21.21 -4.63
C ASP A 194 5.00 -22.18 -5.29
N ASP A 195 5.07 -22.18 -6.63
CA ASP A 195 6.00 -22.96 -7.45
C ASP A 195 7.27 -22.19 -7.88
N ASN A 196 7.51 -20.98 -7.34
CA ASN A 196 8.71 -20.21 -7.67
C ASN A 196 9.95 -20.82 -6.98
N ASP A 197 10.91 -21.27 -7.77
CA ASP A 197 12.14 -21.94 -7.35
C ASP A 197 13.36 -21.02 -7.17
N ASN A 198 13.18 -19.69 -7.24
CA ASN A 198 14.25 -18.74 -7.01
C ASN A 198 14.79 -18.86 -5.58
N PRO A 199 16.07 -19.30 -5.38
CA PRO A 199 16.64 -19.57 -4.05
C PRO A 199 16.77 -18.31 -3.17
N LEU A 200 16.58 -17.11 -3.73
CA LEU A 200 16.60 -15.84 -2.99
C LEU A 200 15.27 -15.54 -2.29
N LEU A 201 14.16 -16.16 -2.72
CA LEU A 201 12.84 -15.91 -2.14
C LEU A 201 12.76 -16.15 -0.63
N PRO A 202 13.22 -17.29 -0.08
CA PRO A 202 13.16 -17.54 1.36
C PRO A 202 13.93 -16.48 2.16
N VAL A 203 15.10 -16.06 1.67
CA VAL A 203 15.96 -15.08 2.36
C VAL A 203 15.34 -13.70 2.33
N ILE A 204 14.91 -13.24 1.15
CA ILE A 204 14.24 -11.93 1.03
C ILE A 204 12.90 -11.93 1.78
N GLY A 205 12.16 -13.04 1.74
CA GLY A 205 10.95 -13.21 2.52
C GLY A 205 11.18 -13.14 4.03
N SER A 206 12.31 -13.63 4.54
CA SER A 206 12.71 -13.46 5.96
C SER A 206 12.99 -12.00 6.28
N ILE A 207 13.81 -11.32 5.47
CA ILE A 207 14.09 -9.88 5.62
C ILE A 207 12.79 -9.07 5.61
N ALA A 208 11.88 -9.39 4.70
CA ALA A 208 10.59 -8.71 4.61
C ALA A 208 9.72 -8.92 5.85
N ARG A 209 9.74 -10.10 6.49
CA ARG A 209 9.02 -10.36 7.74
C ARG A 209 9.63 -9.61 8.92
N ASP A 210 10.96 -9.59 9.01
CA ASP A 210 11.67 -8.88 10.08
C ASP A 210 11.36 -7.38 10.05
N LEU A 211 11.32 -6.78 8.85
CA LEU A 211 10.92 -5.38 8.66
C LEU A 211 9.44 -5.11 8.98
N ALA A 212 8.58 -6.08 8.79
CA ALA A 212 7.15 -5.94 9.08
C ALA A 212 6.85 -5.92 10.60
N GLY A 213 7.83 -6.26 11.44
CA GLY A 213 7.66 -6.37 12.89
C GLY A 213 6.91 -7.66 13.30
N ASP A 214 7.45 -8.31 14.29
CA ASP A 214 7.07 -9.55 14.97
C ASP A 214 6.02 -10.48 14.29
N ALA A 215 6.49 -11.59 13.75
CA ALA A 215 5.70 -12.62 13.08
C ALA A 215 4.50 -13.18 13.88
N ARG A 216 4.46 -12.99 15.20
CA ARG A 216 3.37 -13.44 16.08
C ARG A 216 2.12 -12.56 16.03
N ALA A 217 2.28 -11.26 15.88
CA ALA A 217 1.15 -10.33 15.74
C ALA A 217 0.44 -10.50 14.37
N ILE A 218 1.20 -10.81 13.32
CA ILE A 218 0.68 -10.99 11.96
C ILE A 218 -0.11 -12.30 11.83
N GLN A 219 0.35 -13.41 12.41
CA GLN A 219 -0.35 -14.71 12.36
C GLN A 219 -1.67 -14.73 13.09
N SER A 220 -1.82 -14.00 14.20
CA SER A 220 -3.09 -13.95 14.94
C SER A 220 -4.16 -13.12 14.20
N MET A 221 -3.76 -12.08 13.48
CA MET A 221 -4.65 -11.25 12.67
C MET A 221 -4.97 -11.89 11.31
N ASP A 222 -4.06 -12.63 10.70
CA ASP A 222 -4.30 -13.36 9.44
C ASP A 222 -5.43 -14.38 9.56
N ARG A 223 -5.58 -15.06 10.71
CA ARG A 223 -6.71 -15.98 10.95
C ARG A 223 -8.07 -15.27 10.99
N SER A 224 -8.12 -14.05 11.50
CA SER A 224 -9.35 -13.25 11.56
C SER A 224 -9.74 -12.69 10.19
N ILE A 225 -8.76 -12.28 9.38
CA ILE A 225 -8.97 -11.79 8.02
C ILE A 225 -9.28 -12.95 7.06
N GLN A 226 -8.70 -14.13 7.29
CA GLN A 226 -9.01 -15.33 6.53
C GLN A 226 -10.51 -15.69 6.56
N GLN A 227 -11.22 -15.36 7.64
CA GLN A 227 -12.67 -15.58 7.76
C GLN A 227 -13.51 -14.48 7.08
N LEU A 228 -12.98 -13.26 6.93
CA LEU A 228 -13.71 -12.12 6.37
C LEU A 228 -13.62 -12.02 4.83
N VAL A 229 -12.51 -12.49 4.24
CA VAL A 229 -12.28 -12.48 2.78
C VAL A 229 -12.90 -13.71 2.08
N CYS A 230 -13.35 -14.71 2.83
CA CYS A 230 -13.98 -15.95 2.34
C CYS A 230 -15.53 -15.92 2.31
N ARG A 231 -16.17 -14.77 2.25
CA ARG A 231 -17.60 -14.74 1.85
C ARG A 231 -17.64 -14.58 0.33
N ASP A 232 -17.72 -15.72 -0.33
CA ASP A 232 -18.13 -15.82 -1.74
C ASP A 232 -19.57 -15.30 -1.94
N PRO A 233 -19.89 -14.90 -3.18
CA PRO A 233 -21.15 -14.26 -3.57
C PRO A 233 -22.39 -15.08 -3.31
#